data_e580afafa81318bfd90704d345513a03
#
_entry.id   e580afafa81318bfd90704d345513a03
#
_cell.length_a   1.000
_cell.length_b   1.000
_cell.length_c   1.000
_cell.angle_alpha   90.00
_cell.angle_beta   90.00
_cell.angle_gamma   90.00
#
_symmetry.space_group_name_H-M   'P 1'
#
loop_
_entity.id
_entity.type
_entity.pdbx_description
1 polymer ?
#
loop_
_entity_poly.entity_id
_entity_poly.type
_entity_poly.pdbx_seq_one_letter_code
_entity_poly.pdbx_strand_id
1 'polypeptide(L)'
;IDFKDAVEGEFYNVEESIPLDDSLTGSRGGRFLSPATLKGWYTFSENTLAVNCVLTVEAIFDCDRCGAPTTVKYKVPVEETFFKDPPDEYSLSYDDEIVDLDPVINDRVVLASPSQVLCRKDCKGLCSKCGKNLNEGECNCNIDDGKDDTYNPFSVLKNMNNNNSGGATNGSTKV
;
A
#
# COMPACT_ATOMS: atom_id res chain seq x y z
N ILE A 1 20.73 13.83 2.17
CA ILE A 1 22.07 13.36 1.79
C ILE A 1 22.92 14.57 1.44
N ASP A 2 24.04 14.73 2.12
CA ASP A 2 25.10 15.68 1.75
C ASP A 2 26.14 14.90 0.94
N PHE A 3 26.40 15.35 -0.29
CA PHE A 3 27.34 14.68 -1.21
C PHE A 3 28.44 15.63 -1.71
N LYS A 4 28.69 16.71 -0.97
CA LYS A 4 29.68 17.73 -1.27
C LYS A 4 31.08 17.18 -1.53
N ASP A 5 31.48 16.18 -0.75
CA ASP A 5 32.79 15.54 -0.86
C ASP A 5 32.75 14.25 -1.69
N ALA A 6 31.63 13.97 -2.38
CA ALA A 6 31.48 12.77 -3.18
C ALA A 6 32.34 12.86 -4.47
N VAL A 7 33.07 11.79 -4.75
CA VAL A 7 33.84 11.64 -5.98
C VAL A 7 32.94 11.04 -7.05
N GLU A 8 32.99 11.63 -8.23
CA GLU A 8 32.18 11.20 -9.37
C GLU A 8 32.40 9.72 -9.70
N GLY A 9 31.30 8.99 -9.84
CA GLY A 9 31.28 7.56 -10.17
C GLY A 9 31.56 6.61 -9.02
N GLU A 10 31.88 7.11 -7.83
CA GLU A 10 32.01 6.27 -6.63
C GLU A 10 30.66 6.01 -5.96
N PHE A 11 30.59 4.88 -5.23
CA PHE A 11 29.39 4.48 -4.47
C PHE A 11 29.60 4.70 -2.98
N TYR A 12 28.65 5.38 -2.37
CA TYR A 12 28.65 5.73 -0.95
C TYR A 12 27.51 5.04 -0.23
N ASN A 13 27.84 4.30 0.82
CA ASN A 13 26.85 3.62 1.63
C ASN A 13 26.07 4.61 2.50
N VAL A 14 24.77 4.38 2.61
CA VAL A 14 23.86 5.10 3.49
C VAL A 14 23.31 4.16 4.54
N GLU A 15 23.36 4.57 5.79
CA GLU A 15 22.66 3.91 6.89
C GLU A 15 22.15 4.98 7.85
N GLU A 16 20.85 5.26 7.79
CA GLU A 16 20.22 6.35 8.53
C GLU A 16 18.98 5.87 9.28
N SER A 17 18.67 6.56 10.37
CA SER A 17 17.47 6.34 11.17
C SER A 17 16.49 7.49 10.94
N ILE A 18 15.38 7.22 10.28
CA ILE A 18 14.41 8.21 9.83
C ILE A 18 13.17 8.18 10.75
N PRO A 19 12.89 9.24 11.51
CA PRO A 19 11.64 9.33 12.24
C PRO A 19 10.47 9.51 11.26
N LEU A 20 9.41 8.70 11.43
CA LEU A 20 8.20 8.80 10.62
C LEU A 20 7.06 9.34 11.45
N ASP A 21 6.28 10.25 10.87
CA ASP A 21 5.06 10.75 11.48
C ASP A 21 3.91 9.77 11.29
N ASP A 22 3.11 9.51 12.33
CA ASP A 22 2.00 8.55 12.30
C ASP A 22 0.92 8.91 11.27
N SER A 23 0.83 10.17 10.83
CA SER A 23 -0.08 10.60 9.76
C SER A 23 0.18 9.89 8.43
N LEU A 24 1.41 9.43 8.19
CA LEU A 24 1.80 8.67 6.99
C LEU A 24 1.15 7.26 6.92
N THR A 25 0.55 6.78 8.03
CA THR A 25 -0.27 5.55 8.01
C THR A 25 -1.63 5.76 7.31
N GLY A 26 -1.96 7.00 7.00
CA GLY A 26 -3.17 7.39 6.29
C GLY A 26 -4.47 7.13 7.06
N SER A 27 -5.55 6.89 6.34
CA SER A 27 -6.89 6.65 6.92
C SER A 27 -6.99 5.36 7.77
N ARG A 28 -5.98 4.51 7.74
CA ARG A 28 -5.92 3.28 8.52
C ARG A 28 -5.68 3.51 10.00
N GLY A 29 -5.09 4.67 10.39
CA GLY A 29 -4.89 5.04 11.78
C GLY A 29 -3.87 4.17 12.51
N GLY A 30 -2.84 3.71 11.80
CA GLY A 30 -1.71 3.00 12.42
C GLY A 30 -0.76 3.95 13.13
N ARG A 31 0.29 3.40 13.71
CA ARG A 31 1.41 4.16 14.25
C ARG A 31 2.72 3.41 14.06
N PHE A 32 3.80 4.15 13.88
CA PHE A 32 5.14 3.59 13.79
C PHE A 32 5.67 3.24 15.18
N LEU A 33 6.31 2.07 15.29
CA LEU A 33 6.82 1.59 16.58
C LEU A 33 8.22 2.10 16.90
N SER A 34 8.97 2.44 15.85
CA SER A 34 10.34 2.95 15.94
C SER A 34 10.65 3.79 14.71
N PRO A 35 11.70 4.62 14.74
CA PRO A 35 12.24 5.21 13.53
C PRO A 35 12.55 4.14 12.49
N ALA A 36 12.25 4.42 11.23
CA ALA A 36 12.56 3.53 10.13
C ALA A 36 14.07 3.52 9.85
N THR A 37 14.59 2.40 9.39
CA THR A 37 16.01 2.27 9.04
C THR A 37 16.16 2.31 7.52
N LEU A 38 16.83 3.33 7.02
CA LEU A 38 17.22 3.49 5.61
C LEU A 38 18.61 2.87 5.41
N LYS A 39 18.74 1.95 4.44
CA LYS A 39 20.02 1.35 4.07
C LYS A 39 20.14 1.22 2.57
N GLY A 40 21.29 1.55 2.05
CA GLY A 40 21.58 1.43 0.62
C GLY A 40 22.83 2.19 0.23
N TRP A 41 22.77 2.81 -0.93
CA TRP A 41 23.89 3.58 -1.47
C TRP A 41 23.39 4.72 -2.35
N TYR A 42 24.26 5.70 -2.55
CA TYR A 42 24.12 6.69 -3.60
C TYR A 42 25.41 6.80 -4.43
N THR A 43 25.27 7.31 -5.62
CA THR A 43 26.39 7.68 -6.49
C THR A 43 26.09 9.00 -7.19
N PHE A 44 27.13 9.79 -7.41
CA PHE A 44 27.06 11.04 -8.12
C PHE A 44 27.78 10.88 -9.46
N SER A 45 27.19 11.36 -10.54
CA SER A 45 27.80 11.38 -11.87
C SER A 45 27.32 12.61 -12.66
N GLU A 46 28.27 13.41 -13.13
CA GLU A 46 28.03 14.67 -13.83
C GLU A 46 27.06 15.58 -13.04
N ASN A 47 25.81 15.68 -13.49
CA ASN A 47 24.76 16.50 -12.89
C ASN A 47 23.64 15.66 -12.27
N THR A 48 23.87 14.39 -12.01
CA THR A 48 22.87 13.48 -11.46
C THR A 48 23.34 12.82 -10.17
N LEU A 49 22.43 12.71 -9.22
CA LEU A 49 22.61 11.92 -8.01
C LEU A 49 21.61 10.76 -8.05
N ALA A 50 22.11 9.53 -8.18
CA ALA A 50 21.30 8.33 -8.09
C ALA A 50 21.33 7.77 -6.67
N VAL A 51 20.14 7.50 -6.11
CA VAL A 51 19.95 6.94 -4.77
C VAL A 51 19.25 5.58 -4.91
N ASN A 52 19.81 4.54 -4.30
CA ASN A 52 19.20 3.22 -4.25
C ASN A 52 19.27 2.70 -2.82
N CYS A 53 18.17 2.83 -2.11
CA CYS A 53 18.04 2.50 -0.70
C CYS A 53 16.79 1.65 -0.44
N VAL A 54 16.77 1.00 0.71
CA VAL A 54 15.61 0.31 1.23
C VAL A 54 15.32 0.82 2.63
N LEU A 55 14.12 1.36 2.82
CA LEU A 55 13.63 1.73 4.13
C LEU A 55 12.92 0.54 4.76
N THR A 56 13.32 0.16 5.96
CA THR A 56 12.65 -0.87 6.75
C THR A 56 11.76 -0.20 7.78
N VAL A 57 10.47 -0.47 7.71
CA VAL A 57 9.44 0.15 8.53
C VAL A 57 8.79 -0.90 9.42
N GLU A 58 8.55 -0.54 10.68
CA GLU A 58 7.80 -1.35 11.64
C GLU A 58 6.66 -0.50 12.23
N ALA A 59 5.43 -0.96 12.01
CA ALA A 59 4.23 -0.24 12.42
C ALA A 59 3.20 -1.19 13.03
N ILE A 60 2.30 -0.63 13.84
CA ILE A 60 1.15 -1.33 14.39
C ILE A 60 -0.12 -0.81 13.71
N PHE A 61 -0.96 -1.74 13.26
CA PHE A 61 -2.28 -1.48 12.67
C PHE A 61 -3.30 -2.39 13.33
N ASP A 62 -4.55 -2.03 13.21
CA ASP A 62 -5.63 -2.93 13.59
C ASP A 62 -5.87 -3.99 12.51
N CYS A 63 -6.12 -5.22 12.93
CA CYS A 63 -6.47 -6.30 12.03
C CYS A 63 -7.79 -6.01 11.32
N ASP A 64 -7.82 -6.07 9.99
CA ASP A 64 -9.01 -5.76 9.18
C ASP A 64 -10.21 -6.68 9.42
N ARG A 65 -10.00 -7.83 10.08
CA ARG A 65 -11.07 -8.78 10.38
C ARG A 65 -11.55 -8.73 11.82
N CYS A 66 -10.67 -8.55 12.79
CA CYS A 66 -11.03 -8.68 14.20
C CYS A 66 -10.67 -7.47 15.07
N GLY A 67 -10.05 -6.41 14.48
CA GLY A 67 -9.66 -5.22 15.19
C GLY A 67 -8.49 -5.40 16.18
N ALA A 68 -7.88 -6.58 16.23
CA ALA A 68 -6.75 -6.79 17.14
C ALA A 68 -5.50 -6.04 16.65
N PRO A 69 -4.76 -5.35 17.55
CA PRO A 69 -3.53 -4.67 17.18
C PRO A 69 -2.50 -5.67 16.64
N THR A 70 -1.91 -5.34 15.52
CA THR A 70 -1.05 -6.24 14.75
C THR A 70 0.19 -5.50 14.29
N THR A 71 1.37 -5.98 14.70
CA THR A 71 2.64 -5.44 14.23
C THR A 71 2.96 -5.97 12.85
N VAL A 72 3.29 -5.04 11.94
CA VAL A 72 3.68 -5.34 10.57
C VAL A 72 5.05 -4.73 10.30
N LYS A 73 5.92 -5.53 9.69
CA LYS A 73 7.23 -5.09 9.22
C LYS A 73 7.26 -5.20 7.71
N TYR A 74 7.57 -4.09 7.04
CA TYR A 74 7.62 -4.04 5.59
C TYR A 74 8.80 -3.22 5.09
N LYS A 75 9.16 -3.43 3.84
CA LYS A 75 10.28 -2.76 3.18
C LYS A 75 9.74 -1.84 2.11
N VAL A 76 10.30 -0.64 2.07
CA VAL A 76 9.95 0.40 1.10
C VAL A 76 11.20 0.66 0.25
N PRO A 77 11.18 0.32 -1.04
CA PRO A 77 12.27 0.69 -1.94
C PRO A 77 12.26 2.19 -2.20
N VAL A 78 13.44 2.79 -2.14
CA VAL A 78 13.69 4.20 -2.45
C VAL A 78 14.74 4.23 -3.56
N GLU A 79 14.27 4.24 -4.79
CA GLU A 79 15.10 4.25 -6.01
C GLU A 79 14.76 5.52 -6.77
N GLU A 80 15.64 6.52 -6.69
CA GLU A 80 15.41 7.86 -7.27
C GLU A 80 16.66 8.41 -7.91
N THR A 81 16.44 9.29 -8.89
CA THR A 81 17.50 10.07 -9.52
C THR A 81 17.15 11.54 -9.43
N PHE A 82 18.06 12.31 -8.87
CA PHE A 82 17.95 13.76 -8.73
C PHE A 82 18.85 14.41 -9.77
N PHE A 83 18.39 15.50 -10.33
CA PHE A 83 19.07 16.24 -11.40
C PHE A 83 19.41 17.66 -10.94
N LYS A 84 20.59 18.14 -11.31
CA LYS A 84 20.94 19.56 -11.14
C LYS A 84 20.14 20.43 -12.11
N ASP A 85 20.01 19.94 -13.35
CA ASP A 85 19.23 20.55 -14.41
C ASP A 85 18.15 19.53 -14.84
N PRO A 86 16.94 19.57 -14.24
CA PRO A 86 15.92 18.57 -14.50
C PRO A 86 15.44 18.64 -15.95
N PRO A 87 15.29 17.48 -16.64
CA PRO A 87 14.87 17.42 -18.04
C PRO A 87 13.39 17.80 -18.24
N ASP A 88 12.58 17.73 -17.19
CA ASP A 88 11.15 18.06 -17.18
C ASP A 88 10.68 18.49 -15.79
N GLU A 89 9.42 18.95 -15.70
CA GLU A 89 8.79 19.43 -14.45
C GLU A 89 8.49 18.32 -13.43
N TYR A 90 8.57 17.04 -13.82
CA TYR A 90 8.30 15.89 -12.94
C TYR A 90 9.57 15.27 -12.38
N SER A 91 10.72 15.66 -12.92
CA SER A 91 12.02 15.16 -12.48
C SER A 91 12.42 15.81 -11.16
N LEU A 92 12.95 15.00 -10.25
CA LEU A 92 13.44 15.47 -8.98
C LEU A 92 14.70 16.31 -9.20
N SER A 93 14.78 17.47 -8.57
CA SER A 93 15.92 18.36 -8.67
C SER A 93 16.63 18.51 -7.33
N TYR A 94 17.87 18.92 -7.37
CA TYR A 94 18.61 19.35 -6.20
C TYR A 94 19.28 20.70 -6.46
N ASP A 95 19.36 21.49 -5.39
CA ASP A 95 20.14 22.71 -5.32
C ASP A 95 21.33 22.48 -4.40
N ASP A 96 22.43 23.17 -4.68
CA ASP A 96 23.70 22.97 -3.97
C ASP A 96 24.16 21.49 -4.02
N GLU A 97 24.72 20.94 -2.96
CA GLU A 97 25.24 19.57 -2.89
C GLU A 97 24.52 18.77 -1.81
N ILE A 98 23.26 19.11 -1.57
CA ILE A 98 22.40 18.49 -0.56
C ILE A 98 21.09 18.07 -1.20
N VAL A 99 20.68 16.82 -0.96
CA VAL A 99 19.36 16.30 -1.33
C VAL A 99 18.57 16.00 -0.08
N ASP A 100 17.36 16.55 -0.01
CA ASP A 100 16.37 16.19 0.97
C ASP A 100 15.56 14.97 0.47
N LEU A 101 15.64 13.85 1.20
CA LEU A 101 14.89 12.64 0.91
C LEU A 101 13.52 12.57 1.60
N ASP A 102 13.24 13.45 2.55
CA ASP A 102 12.01 13.36 3.37
C ASP A 102 10.73 13.37 2.52
N PRO A 103 10.57 14.24 1.51
CA PRO A 103 9.38 14.21 0.65
C PRO A 103 9.20 12.87 -0.07
N VAL A 104 10.28 12.35 -0.64
CA VAL A 104 10.28 11.07 -1.37
C VAL A 104 9.97 9.91 -0.42
N ILE A 105 10.60 9.88 0.76
CA ILE A 105 10.39 8.85 1.76
C ILE A 105 8.94 8.85 2.22
N ASN A 106 8.36 10.02 2.50
CA ASN A 106 6.98 10.16 2.93
C ASN A 106 6.02 9.61 1.89
N ASP A 107 6.17 9.96 0.62
CA ASP A 107 5.35 9.46 -0.48
C ASP A 107 5.47 7.94 -0.62
N ARG A 108 6.70 7.42 -0.59
CA ARG A 108 6.97 5.98 -0.70
C ARG A 108 6.40 5.19 0.47
N VAL A 109 6.47 5.71 1.70
CA VAL A 109 5.89 5.07 2.90
C VAL A 109 4.38 4.98 2.80
N VAL A 110 3.71 6.05 2.37
CA VAL A 110 2.25 6.07 2.15
C VAL A 110 1.84 5.03 1.10
N LEU A 111 2.53 4.98 -0.04
CA LEU A 111 2.23 4.06 -1.13
C LEU A 111 2.52 2.60 -0.79
N ALA A 112 3.55 2.34 0.03
CA ALA A 112 3.94 0.99 0.43
C ALA A 112 3.16 0.47 1.64
N SER A 113 2.33 1.31 2.25
CA SER A 113 1.48 0.89 3.39
C SER A 113 0.63 -0.33 3.00
N PRO A 114 0.59 -1.39 3.83
CA PRO A 114 -0.10 -2.62 3.47
C PRO A 114 -1.59 -2.38 3.25
N SER A 115 -2.11 -2.83 2.10
CA SER A 115 -3.54 -2.70 1.77
C SER A 115 -4.44 -3.57 2.66
N GLN A 116 -3.89 -4.64 3.23
CA GLN A 116 -4.59 -5.53 4.16
C GLN A 116 -3.66 -5.95 5.30
N VAL A 117 -4.16 -5.84 6.53
CA VAL A 117 -3.47 -6.31 7.74
C VAL A 117 -4.31 -7.37 8.43
N LEU A 118 -3.73 -8.55 8.65
CA LEU A 118 -4.37 -9.65 9.37
C LEU A 118 -3.46 -10.06 10.54
N CYS A 119 -4.03 -10.21 11.74
CA CYS A 119 -3.28 -10.69 12.91
C CYS A 119 -2.74 -12.12 12.72
N ARG A 120 -3.40 -12.91 11.87
CA ARG A 120 -2.98 -14.24 11.41
C ARG A 120 -3.71 -14.60 10.11
N LYS A 121 -3.13 -15.46 9.29
CA LYS A 121 -3.68 -15.84 7.98
C LYS A 121 -5.09 -16.44 8.04
N ASP A 122 -5.37 -17.18 9.11
CA ASP A 122 -6.65 -17.85 9.39
C ASP A 122 -7.55 -17.06 10.34
N CYS A 123 -7.37 -15.75 10.44
CA CYS A 123 -8.20 -14.91 11.30
C CYS A 123 -9.68 -15.05 10.94
N LYS A 124 -10.48 -15.49 11.91
CA LYS A 124 -11.93 -15.72 11.75
C LYS A 124 -12.75 -14.43 11.80
N GLY A 125 -12.15 -13.34 12.27
CA GLY A 125 -12.82 -12.04 12.37
C GLY A 125 -13.80 -11.93 13.53
N LEU A 126 -14.69 -10.93 13.41
CA LEU A 126 -15.78 -10.69 14.33
C LEU A 126 -17.08 -11.31 13.79
N CYS A 127 -17.95 -11.77 14.69
CA CYS A 127 -19.30 -12.18 14.33
C CYS A 127 -20.09 -10.97 13.81
N SER A 128 -20.71 -11.09 12.63
CA SER A 128 -21.50 -10.00 12.02
C SER A 128 -22.76 -9.64 12.81
N LYS A 129 -23.27 -10.53 13.66
CA LYS A 129 -24.48 -10.30 14.47
C LYS A 129 -24.19 -9.72 15.85
N CYS A 130 -23.19 -10.23 16.56
CA CYS A 130 -22.94 -9.85 17.97
C CYS A 130 -21.58 -9.20 18.22
N GLY A 131 -20.70 -9.10 17.20
CA GLY A 131 -19.38 -8.50 17.34
C GLY A 131 -18.37 -9.35 18.13
N LYS A 132 -18.72 -10.56 18.57
CA LYS A 132 -17.79 -11.43 19.29
C LYS A 132 -16.61 -11.80 18.40
N ASN A 133 -15.41 -11.77 18.96
CA ASN A 133 -14.20 -12.22 18.28
C ASN A 133 -14.23 -13.75 18.12
N LEU A 134 -14.40 -14.22 16.88
CA LEU A 134 -14.48 -15.64 16.55
C LEU A 134 -13.14 -16.37 16.67
N ASN A 135 -12.04 -15.63 16.87
CA ASN A 135 -10.74 -16.22 17.19
C ASN A 135 -10.64 -16.72 18.62
N GLU A 136 -11.48 -16.17 19.53
CA GLU A 136 -11.51 -16.51 20.96
C GLU A 136 -12.57 -17.56 21.29
N GLY A 137 -13.39 -17.94 20.33
CA GLY A 137 -14.40 -18.97 20.47
C GLY A 137 -15.65 -18.70 19.64
N GLU A 138 -16.44 -19.71 19.42
CA GLU A 138 -17.69 -19.61 18.68
C GLU A 138 -18.73 -18.79 19.44
N CYS A 139 -19.64 -18.16 18.71
CA CYS A 139 -20.82 -17.51 19.28
C CYS A 139 -22.06 -18.38 18.99
N ASN A 140 -23.11 -18.21 19.82
CA ASN A 140 -24.38 -18.93 19.65
C ASN A 140 -25.33 -18.24 18.67
N CYS A 141 -24.83 -17.30 17.87
CA CYS A 141 -25.62 -16.68 16.82
C CYS A 141 -25.80 -17.65 15.66
N ASN A 142 -27.04 -18.00 15.34
CA ASN A 142 -27.32 -18.66 14.07
C ASN A 142 -26.95 -17.66 12.95
N ILE A 143 -25.85 -17.92 12.28
CA ILE A 143 -25.52 -17.30 11.01
C ILE A 143 -26.42 -18.05 10.00
N ASP A 144 -27.70 -17.71 9.99
CA ASP A 144 -28.51 -17.96 8.82
C ASP A 144 -27.79 -17.20 7.70
N ASP A 145 -27.24 -17.95 6.76
CA ASP A 145 -26.76 -17.38 5.50
C ASP A 145 -27.99 -16.72 4.86
N GLY A 146 -28.19 -15.48 5.28
CA GLY A 146 -29.41 -14.71 5.02
C GLY A 146 -29.73 -14.73 3.54
N LYS A 147 -30.60 -15.65 3.18
CA LYS A 147 -31.50 -15.49 2.04
C LYS A 147 -32.57 -14.45 2.38
N ASP A 148 -32.15 -13.34 2.97
CA ASP A 148 -32.94 -12.14 2.92
C ASP A 148 -32.67 -11.49 1.55
N ASP A 149 -33.42 -12.01 0.55
CA ASP A 149 -33.49 -11.42 -0.80
C ASP A 149 -34.02 -9.98 -0.78
N THR A 150 -34.30 -9.39 0.39
CA THR A 150 -34.97 -8.10 0.52
C THR A 150 -34.06 -6.88 0.37
N TYR A 151 -32.73 -7.03 0.38
CA TYR A 151 -31.83 -5.90 0.15
C TYR A 151 -30.55 -6.28 -0.60
N ASN A 152 -30.69 -6.94 -1.73
CA ASN A 152 -29.60 -7.08 -2.66
C ASN A 152 -29.78 -6.03 -3.79
N PRO A 153 -29.04 -4.92 -3.80
CA PRO A 153 -29.16 -3.89 -4.84
C PRO A 153 -28.85 -4.44 -6.24
N PHE A 154 -28.21 -5.61 -6.32
CA PHE A 154 -27.90 -6.31 -7.57
C PHE A 154 -28.92 -7.39 -7.95
N SER A 155 -30.02 -7.58 -7.18
CA SER A 155 -31.07 -8.53 -7.52
C SER A 155 -31.72 -8.23 -8.88
N VAL A 156 -31.76 -6.96 -9.27
CA VAL A 156 -32.26 -6.50 -10.57
C VAL A 156 -31.41 -7.07 -11.74
N LEU A 157 -30.11 -7.29 -11.54
CA LEU A 157 -29.21 -7.82 -12.58
C LEU A 157 -29.46 -9.31 -12.87
N LYS A 158 -30.02 -10.08 -11.91
CA LYS A 158 -30.41 -11.47 -12.15
C LYS A 158 -31.48 -11.60 -13.22
N ASN A 159 -32.38 -10.60 -13.32
CA ASN A 159 -33.47 -10.60 -14.29
C ASN A 159 -33.04 -10.08 -15.67
N MET A 160 -31.94 -9.33 -15.77
CA MET A 160 -31.42 -8.85 -17.05
C MET A 160 -30.80 -9.98 -17.91
N ASN A 161 -30.27 -11.03 -17.28
CA ASN A 161 -29.63 -12.12 -18.00
C ASN A 161 -30.63 -13.15 -18.57
N ASN A 162 -31.89 -13.15 -18.12
CA ASN A 162 -32.91 -14.10 -18.59
C ASN A 162 -33.68 -13.60 -19.83
N ASN A 163 -33.53 -12.33 -20.21
CA ASN A 163 -34.26 -11.76 -21.35
C ASN A 163 -33.48 -11.82 -22.69
N ASN A 164 -32.29 -12.44 -22.73
CA ASN A 164 -31.49 -12.52 -23.94
C ASN A 164 -31.54 -13.90 -24.64
N SER A 165 -32.57 -14.73 -24.36
CA SER A 165 -32.83 -16.00 -25.05
C SER A 165 -34.00 -15.85 -26.02
N GLY A 166 -34.01 -14.80 -26.80
CA GLY A 166 -35.02 -14.55 -27.86
C GLY A 166 -34.40 -14.74 -29.25
N GLY A 167 -34.72 -15.86 -29.88
CA GLY A 167 -34.19 -16.44 -31.07
C GLY A 167 -34.00 -15.50 -32.27
N ALA A 168 -32.87 -15.66 -32.91
CA ALA A 168 -32.68 -15.28 -34.31
C ALA A 168 -33.27 -16.37 -35.21
N THR A 169 -34.47 -16.16 -35.73
CA THR A 169 -35.02 -16.95 -36.81
C THR A 169 -34.37 -16.52 -38.12
N ASN A 170 -33.48 -17.34 -38.67
CA ASN A 170 -33.01 -17.25 -40.01
C ASN A 170 -34.14 -17.52 -41.01
N GLY A 171 -34.65 -16.47 -41.63
CA GLY A 171 -35.52 -16.58 -42.79
C GLY A 171 -34.70 -16.75 -44.07
N SER A 172 -34.52 -17.96 -44.54
CA SER A 172 -34.07 -18.22 -45.94
C SER A 172 -35.22 -18.00 -46.89
N THR A 173 -35.12 -17.02 -47.76
CA THR A 173 -35.98 -16.90 -48.94
C THR A 173 -35.20 -17.34 -50.14
N LYS A 174 -35.63 -18.47 -50.73
CA LYS A 174 -35.28 -18.85 -52.10
C LYS A 174 -36.19 -18.09 -53.05
N VAL A 175 -35.63 -17.45 -54.07
CA VAL A 175 -36.01 -17.50 -55.51
C VAL A 175 -34.73 -17.19 -56.26
#